data_708f8cce410b16f8b52711fe1dc1206b
#
_entry.id   708f8cce410b16f8b52711fe1dc1206b
#
_cell.length_a   1.000
_cell.length_b   1.000
_cell.length_c   1.000
_cell.angle_alpha   90.00
_cell.angle_beta   90.00
_cell.angle_gamma   90.00
#
_symmetry.space_group_name_H-M   'P 1'
#
loop_
_entity.id
_entity.type
_entity.pdbx_description
1 polymer ?
#
loop_
_entity_poly.entity_id
_entity_poly.type
_entity_poly.pdbx_seq_one_letter_code
_entity_poly.pdbx_strand_id
1 'polypeptide(L)'
;FGTTSLQLFSPDGSTTFAPSITREAGCLATYSPTKFDDKYVWLDHLTRIVGSDGRTWADMGGAVQATLDDLANPEECYSYRVSESFLDCIVFRFNTDLETLVLQPGIGWSRWAMYSAAGDVFTMFPVLCHHMRSDGGLNVVGMEDGTIRTLSFDNLDDLGSPIVAYVSTGFLDRKSDNLKLSQAVRLTFKRTVALSAGVSAYIDYRDSLDDDWTSLEIDLGVDDGDLNPVVEFRSLGVYRRRQWRFRWNDQAGLFLVRASESF
;
A
#
# COMPACT_ATOMS: atom_id res chain seq x y z
N PHE A 1 -9.88 -27.18 -3.10
CA PHE A 1 -10.16 -26.53 -1.82
C PHE A 1 -11.58 -26.84 -1.40
N GLY A 2 -11.75 -27.31 -0.16
CA GLY A 2 -13.04 -27.38 0.51
C GLY A 2 -13.23 -26.19 1.46
N THR A 3 -14.42 -26.06 2.02
CA THR A 3 -14.71 -24.94 2.94
C THR A 3 -13.84 -24.98 4.20
N THR A 4 -13.58 -26.17 4.74
CA THR A 4 -12.77 -26.34 5.97
C THR A 4 -11.51 -27.16 5.77
N SER A 5 -11.28 -27.68 4.57
CA SER A 5 -10.13 -28.53 4.29
C SER A 5 -9.57 -28.34 2.89
N LEU A 6 -8.28 -28.58 2.76
CA LEU A 6 -7.56 -28.68 1.49
C LEU A 6 -7.17 -30.14 1.28
N GLN A 7 -7.48 -30.67 0.12
CA GLN A 7 -7.04 -31.99 -0.29
C GLN A 7 -6.07 -31.89 -1.49
N LEU A 8 -4.92 -32.49 -1.34
CA LEU A 8 -3.92 -32.60 -2.39
C LEU A 8 -4.05 -33.96 -3.07
N PHE A 9 -3.94 -33.95 -4.37
CA PHE A 9 -3.95 -35.13 -5.20
C PHE A 9 -2.61 -35.28 -5.89
N SER A 10 -2.06 -36.50 -5.90
CA SER A 10 -0.86 -36.80 -6.68
C SER A 10 -1.17 -37.77 -7.81
N PRO A 11 -0.49 -37.65 -8.96
CA PRO A 11 -0.60 -38.68 -9.99
C PRO A 11 0.01 -39.99 -9.46
N ASP A 12 -0.73 -41.06 -9.54
CA ASP A 12 -0.29 -42.41 -9.11
C ASP A 12 0.40 -43.22 -10.24
N GLY A 13 0.66 -42.57 -11.37
CA GLY A 13 1.20 -43.21 -12.58
C GLY A 13 0.13 -43.84 -13.46
N SER A 14 -1.14 -43.78 -13.05
CA SER A 14 -2.31 -44.12 -13.86
C SER A 14 -2.99 -42.84 -14.37
N THR A 15 -4.11 -42.97 -15.05
CA THR A 15 -4.92 -41.80 -15.48
C THR A 15 -5.70 -41.15 -14.37
N THR A 16 -5.61 -41.66 -13.14
CA THR A 16 -6.35 -41.17 -11.97
C THR A 16 -5.45 -40.47 -10.99
N PHE A 17 -5.97 -39.36 -10.41
CA PHE A 17 -5.32 -38.68 -9.29
C PHE A 17 -5.79 -39.30 -7.99
N ALA A 18 -4.87 -39.79 -7.16
CA ALA A 18 -5.16 -40.29 -5.84
C ALA A 18 -5.01 -39.20 -4.77
N PRO A 19 -5.92 -39.12 -3.78
CA PRO A 19 -5.75 -38.18 -2.67
C PRO A 19 -4.51 -38.59 -1.85
N SER A 20 -3.61 -37.63 -1.64
CA SER A 20 -2.34 -37.89 -0.94
C SER A 20 -2.33 -37.28 0.45
N ILE A 21 -2.76 -36.05 0.59
CA ILE A 21 -2.72 -35.30 1.86
C ILE A 21 -4.03 -34.52 2.01
N THR A 22 -4.63 -34.59 3.20
CA THR A 22 -5.70 -33.70 3.63
C THR A 22 -5.21 -32.78 4.73
N ARG A 23 -5.49 -31.50 4.63
CA ARG A 23 -5.15 -30.47 5.63
C ARG A 23 -6.43 -29.78 6.11
N GLU A 24 -6.46 -29.44 7.38
CA GLU A 24 -7.51 -28.60 7.97
C GLU A 24 -7.21 -27.11 7.66
N ALA A 25 -7.33 -26.77 6.40
CA ALA A 25 -7.05 -25.44 5.86
C ALA A 25 -7.97 -25.20 4.67
N GLY A 26 -9.24 -25.02 4.98
CA GLY A 26 -10.23 -24.71 3.95
C GLY A 26 -9.98 -23.37 3.29
N CYS A 27 -10.79 -23.08 2.30
CA CYS A 27 -10.81 -21.79 1.62
C CYS A 27 -12.12 -21.09 1.97
N LEU A 28 -12.07 -19.96 2.67
CA LEU A 28 -13.23 -19.17 3.04
C LEU A 28 -13.84 -18.51 1.80
N ALA A 29 -13.00 -17.85 1.04
CA ALA A 29 -13.40 -17.09 -0.14
C ALA A 29 -13.02 -17.84 -1.43
N THR A 30 -14.00 -18.17 -2.25
CA THR A 30 -13.83 -18.99 -3.47
C THR A 30 -12.80 -18.42 -4.44
N TYR A 31 -12.68 -17.09 -4.49
CA TYR A 31 -11.79 -16.38 -5.42
C TYR A 31 -10.52 -15.86 -4.76
N SER A 32 -10.21 -16.32 -3.54
CA SER A 32 -8.97 -15.93 -2.84
C SER A 32 -7.72 -16.78 -3.18
N PRO A 33 -7.79 -18.01 -3.75
CA PRO A 33 -6.58 -18.72 -4.10
C PRO A 33 -5.84 -18.12 -5.27
N THR A 34 -4.63 -17.63 -5.01
CA THR A 34 -3.74 -17.06 -6.04
C THR A 34 -2.40 -17.78 -6.03
N LYS A 35 -1.89 -18.10 -7.22
CA LYS A 35 -0.56 -18.69 -7.38
C LYS A 35 0.52 -17.61 -7.32
N PHE A 36 1.47 -17.83 -6.43
CA PHE A 36 2.68 -17.00 -6.32
C PHE A 36 3.90 -17.91 -6.33
N ASP A 37 4.70 -17.84 -7.40
CA ASP A 37 5.82 -18.73 -7.67
C ASP A 37 5.43 -20.22 -7.61
N ASP A 38 5.97 -20.96 -6.68
CA ASP A 38 5.70 -22.39 -6.43
C ASP A 38 4.59 -22.62 -5.39
N LYS A 39 4.01 -21.57 -4.85
CA LYS A 39 2.99 -21.61 -3.78
C LYS A 39 1.63 -21.14 -4.24
N TYR A 40 0.61 -21.62 -3.55
CA TYR A 40 -0.71 -20.99 -3.55
C TYR A 40 -0.89 -20.24 -2.25
N VAL A 41 -1.46 -19.04 -2.34
CA VAL A 41 -1.79 -18.19 -1.19
C VAL A 41 -3.29 -17.93 -1.23
N TRP A 42 -3.98 -18.05 -0.11
CA TRP A 42 -5.44 -17.89 -0.03
C TRP A 42 -5.89 -17.45 1.36
N LEU A 43 -7.15 -17.04 1.47
CA LEU A 43 -7.83 -16.78 2.74
C LEU A 43 -8.43 -18.11 3.25
N ASP A 44 -7.97 -18.57 4.40
CA ASP A 44 -8.45 -19.82 5.00
C ASP A 44 -9.78 -19.62 5.77
N HIS A 45 -10.38 -20.73 6.18
CA HIS A 45 -11.67 -20.75 6.89
C HIS A 45 -11.64 -20.14 8.30
N LEU A 46 -10.46 -19.79 8.81
CA LEU A 46 -10.26 -19.09 10.08
C LEU A 46 -9.87 -17.61 9.84
N THR A 47 -10.17 -17.08 8.67
CA THR A 47 -9.85 -15.70 8.27
C THR A 47 -8.36 -15.37 8.39
N ARG A 48 -7.50 -16.33 8.04
CA ARG A 48 -6.05 -16.14 7.98
C ARG A 48 -5.57 -16.20 6.52
N ILE A 49 -4.58 -15.43 6.17
CA ILE A 49 -3.93 -15.56 4.87
C ILE A 49 -2.79 -16.55 5.00
N VAL A 50 -2.91 -17.63 4.28
CA VAL A 50 -2.02 -18.79 4.36
C VAL A 50 -1.42 -19.11 3.01
N GLY A 51 -0.20 -19.64 3.02
CA GLY A 51 0.50 -20.08 1.83
C GLY A 51 0.98 -21.51 1.91
N SER A 52 0.95 -22.24 0.79
CA SER A 52 1.43 -23.63 0.71
C SER A 52 1.99 -23.97 -0.66
N ASP A 53 3.09 -24.71 -0.67
CA ASP A 53 3.69 -25.36 -1.82
C ASP A 53 3.19 -26.83 -2.00
N GLY A 54 2.20 -27.21 -1.24
CA GLY A 54 1.67 -28.58 -1.19
C GLY A 54 2.38 -29.48 -0.17
N ARG A 55 3.55 -29.09 0.34
CA ARG A 55 4.31 -29.82 1.37
C ARG A 55 4.36 -29.07 2.68
N THR A 56 4.70 -27.80 2.59
CA THR A 56 4.80 -26.89 3.72
C THR A 56 3.60 -25.97 3.73
N TRP A 57 3.31 -25.43 4.89
CA TRP A 57 2.29 -24.46 5.15
C TRP A 57 2.84 -23.33 5.98
N ALA A 58 2.47 -22.09 5.68
CA ALA A 58 2.85 -20.93 6.46
C ALA A 58 1.66 -19.98 6.60
N ASP A 59 1.48 -19.43 7.80
CA ASP A 59 0.66 -18.26 8.03
C ASP A 59 1.44 -17.04 7.52
N MET A 60 0.86 -16.32 6.58
CA MET A 60 1.45 -15.13 5.97
C MET A 60 0.76 -13.85 6.44
N GLY A 61 -0.41 -13.97 7.08
CA GLY A 61 -1.28 -12.86 7.46
C GLY A 61 -1.01 -12.25 8.84
N GLY A 62 -0.08 -12.79 9.63
CA GLY A 62 0.08 -12.39 11.03
C GLY A 62 0.21 -10.88 11.28
N ALA A 63 0.86 -10.15 10.38
CA ALA A 63 1.00 -8.69 10.50
C ALA A 63 -0.29 -7.89 10.25
N VAL A 64 -1.28 -8.49 9.56
CA VAL A 64 -2.57 -7.87 9.23
C VAL A 64 -3.75 -8.58 9.88
N GLN A 65 -3.48 -9.55 10.78
CA GLN A 65 -4.53 -10.37 11.40
C GLN A 65 -5.60 -9.53 12.10
N ALA A 66 -5.21 -8.49 12.83
CA ALA A 66 -6.16 -7.60 13.47
C ALA A 66 -7.12 -6.93 12.48
N THR A 67 -6.63 -6.56 11.28
CA THR A 67 -7.47 -6.03 10.21
C THR A 67 -8.41 -7.12 9.67
N LEU A 68 -7.90 -8.34 9.49
CA LEU A 68 -8.71 -9.47 8.99
C LEU A 68 -9.82 -9.87 9.98
N ASP A 69 -9.54 -9.79 11.28
CA ASP A 69 -10.50 -10.09 12.35
C ASP A 69 -11.63 -9.06 12.43
N ASP A 70 -11.37 -7.83 11.98
CA ASP A 70 -12.36 -6.73 11.97
C ASP A 70 -13.24 -6.73 10.72
N LEU A 71 -12.98 -7.58 9.71
CA LEU A 71 -13.78 -7.66 8.50
C LEU A 71 -15.15 -8.28 8.78
N ALA A 72 -16.18 -7.69 8.20
CA ALA A 72 -17.55 -8.16 8.34
C ALA A 72 -17.91 -9.28 7.34
N ASN A 73 -17.31 -9.26 6.15
CA ASN A 73 -17.61 -10.18 5.05
C ASN A 73 -16.34 -10.73 4.37
N PRO A 74 -15.44 -11.38 5.11
CA PRO A 74 -14.16 -11.84 4.56
C PRO A 74 -14.32 -12.91 3.47
N GLU A 75 -15.46 -13.60 3.38
CA GLU A 75 -15.80 -14.58 2.34
C GLU A 75 -15.95 -13.95 0.95
N GLU A 76 -16.13 -12.64 0.85
CA GLU A 76 -16.20 -11.92 -0.42
C GLU A 76 -14.81 -11.51 -0.94
N CYS A 77 -13.77 -12.03 -0.33
CA CYS A 77 -12.40 -11.79 -0.75
C CYS A 77 -12.14 -12.30 -2.16
N TYR A 78 -11.50 -11.46 -2.94
CA TYR A 78 -10.94 -11.79 -4.23
C TYR A 78 -9.43 -11.48 -4.21
N SER A 79 -8.61 -12.38 -4.76
CA SER A 79 -7.17 -12.11 -4.84
C SER A 79 -6.61 -12.29 -6.24
N TYR A 80 -5.51 -11.59 -6.50
CA TYR A 80 -4.77 -11.68 -7.74
C TYR A 80 -3.30 -11.31 -7.54
N ARG A 81 -2.44 -11.80 -8.43
CA ARG A 81 -1.01 -11.45 -8.47
C ARG A 81 -0.82 -10.30 -9.45
N VAL A 82 -0.05 -9.30 -9.05
CA VAL A 82 0.49 -8.26 -9.92
C VAL A 82 1.99 -8.46 -9.98
N SER A 83 2.52 -8.58 -11.18
CA SER A 83 3.96 -8.72 -11.40
C SER A 83 4.40 -7.74 -12.48
N GLU A 84 5.32 -6.86 -12.15
CA GLU A 84 5.90 -5.87 -13.06
C GLU A 84 7.31 -5.50 -12.58
N SER A 85 8.28 -5.50 -13.48
CA SER A 85 9.69 -5.09 -13.33
C SER A 85 10.32 -5.35 -11.93
N PHE A 86 10.01 -4.51 -10.96
CA PHE A 86 10.57 -4.54 -9.59
C PHE A 86 9.52 -4.88 -8.53
N LEU A 87 8.25 -5.01 -8.90
CA LEU A 87 7.16 -5.33 -7.99
C LEU A 87 6.52 -6.66 -8.36
N ASP A 88 6.47 -7.55 -7.39
CA ASP A 88 5.74 -8.80 -7.47
C ASP A 88 4.95 -8.97 -6.16
N CYS A 89 3.65 -8.90 -6.24
CA CYS A 89 2.80 -8.87 -5.06
C CYS A 89 1.49 -9.63 -5.27
N ILE A 90 0.84 -9.95 -4.17
CA ILE A 90 -0.50 -10.51 -4.13
C ILE A 90 -1.44 -9.47 -3.52
N VAL A 91 -2.50 -9.18 -4.22
CA VAL A 91 -3.54 -8.26 -3.79
C VAL A 91 -4.72 -9.08 -3.26
N PHE A 92 -5.18 -8.79 -2.06
CA PHE A 92 -6.40 -9.31 -1.45
C PHE A 92 -7.39 -8.15 -1.33
N ARG A 93 -8.49 -8.26 -2.04
CA ARG A 93 -9.54 -7.26 -2.05
C ARG A 93 -10.78 -7.78 -1.34
N PHE A 94 -11.30 -7.01 -0.39
CA PHE A 94 -12.50 -7.26 0.37
C PHE A 94 -13.56 -6.23 -0.03
N ASN A 95 -14.44 -6.63 -0.96
CA ASN A 95 -15.34 -5.70 -1.66
C ASN A 95 -16.28 -4.95 -0.72
N THR A 96 -16.98 -5.68 0.15
CA THR A 96 -17.99 -5.10 1.05
C THR A 96 -17.34 -4.32 2.20
N ASP A 97 -16.18 -4.77 2.66
CA ASP A 97 -15.43 -4.11 3.74
C ASP A 97 -14.58 -2.92 3.23
N LEU A 98 -14.56 -2.69 1.91
CA LEU A 98 -13.82 -1.61 1.25
C LEU A 98 -12.32 -1.59 1.58
N GLU A 99 -11.73 -2.78 1.80
CA GLU A 99 -10.32 -2.94 2.16
C GLU A 99 -9.55 -3.61 1.01
N THR A 100 -8.32 -3.17 0.79
CA THR A 100 -7.39 -3.81 -0.15
C THR A 100 -6.03 -3.99 0.50
N LEU A 101 -5.70 -5.22 0.84
CA LEU A 101 -4.42 -5.60 1.44
C LEU A 101 -3.49 -6.15 0.37
N VAL A 102 -2.24 -5.75 0.43
CA VAL A 102 -1.22 -6.16 -0.54
C VAL A 102 -0.04 -6.78 0.18
N LEU A 103 0.24 -8.02 -0.16
CA LEU A 103 1.42 -8.74 0.30
C LEU A 103 2.52 -8.64 -0.75
N GLN A 104 3.64 -8.03 -0.40
CA GLN A 104 4.86 -8.10 -1.17
C GLN A 104 5.85 -9.02 -0.45
N PRO A 105 6.09 -10.23 -0.95
CA PRO A 105 6.98 -11.19 -0.32
C PRO A 105 8.39 -10.63 -0.10
N GLY A 106 8.93 -10.83 1.09
CA GLY A 106 10.23 -10.28 1.48
C GLY A 106 10.23 -8.82 1.94
N ILE A 107 9.16 -8.07 1.71
CA ILE A 107 9.01 -6.68 2.16
C ILE A 107 7.96 -6.58 3.26
N GLY A 108 6.75 -7.12 3.03
CA GLY A 108 5.69 -7.10 4.02
C GLY A 108 4.32 -6.75 3.43
N TRP A 109 3.46 -6.25 4.31
CA TRP A 109 2.09 -5.87 4.01
C TRP A 109 1.95 -4.38 3.81
N SER A 110 1.08 -3.99 2.86
CA SER A 110 0.65 -2.61 2.64
C SER A 110 -0.86 -2.59 2.32
N ARG A 111 -1.43 -1.40 2.31
CA ARG A 111 -2.81 -1.15 1.86
C ARG A 111 -2.77 -0.34 0.58
N TRP A 112 -3.60 -0.73 -0.40
CA TRP A 112 -3.81 0.08 -1.58
C TRP A 112 -5.16 0.78 -1.49
N ALA A 113 -5.14 2.06 -1.81
CA ALA A 113 -6.31 2.93 -1.76
C ALA A 113 -6.15 4.04 -2.81
N MET A 114 -7.27 4.60 -3.23
CA MET A 114 -7.29 5.84 -3.99
C MET A 114 -7.33 7.01 -3.02
N TYR A 115 -6.56 8.05 -3.29
CA TYR A 115 -6.63 9.29 -2.52
C TYR A 115 -7.57 10.29 -3.18
N SER A 116 -8.55 10.78 -2.42
CA SER A 116 -9.43 11.87 -2.82
C SER A 116 -8.97 13.18 -2.21
N ALA A 117 -8.40 14.06 -3.04
CA ALA A 117 -7.96 15.38 -2.58
C ALA A 117 -9.12 16.27 -2.08
N ALA A 118 -10.32 16.08 -2.61
CA ALA A 118 -11.50 16.88 -2.24
C ALA A 118 -11.95 16.63 -0.79
N GLY A 119 -11.71 15.44 -0.25
CA GLY A 119 -12.09 15.07 1.12
C GLY A 119 -10.91 14.80 2.03
N ASP A 120 -9.67 14.88 1.55
CA ASP A 120 -8.45 14.43 2.27
C ASP A 120 -8.61 13.01 2.85
N VAL A 121 -9.24 12.12 2.06
CA VAL A 121 -9.57 10.75 2.49
C VAL A 121 -9.07 9.71 1.49
N PHE A 122 -8.78 8.52 2.01
CA PHE A 122 -8.55 7.35 1.18
C PHE A 122 -9.87 6.63 0.96
N THR A 123 -10.10 6.26 -0.28
CA THR A 123 -11.22 5.42 -0.71
C THR A 123 -10.67 4.08 -1.17
N MET A 124 -11.53 3.10 -1.29
CA MET A 124 -11.15 1.77 -1.76
C MET A 124 -10.44 1.83 -3.12
N PHE A 125 -9.44 0.97 -3.30
CA PHE A 125 -8.79 0.78 -4.59
C PHE A 125 -9.79 0.18 -5.59
N PRO A 126 -10.09 0.85 -6.73
CA PRO A 126 -11.29 0.58 -7.52
C PRO A 126 -11.17 -0.59 -8.51
N VAL A 127 -10.14 -1.41 -8.40
CA VAL A 127 -9.92 -2.57 -9.28
C VAL A 127 -10.78 -3.74 -8.85
N LEU A 128 -11.66 -4.22 -9.73
CA LEU A 128 -12.53 -5.37 -9.49
C LEU A 128 -11.92 -6.70 -9.91
N CYS A 129 -11.15 -6.71 -10.98
CA CYS A 129 -10.52 -7.91 -11.50
C CYS A 129 -9.22 -7.59 -12.21
N HIS A 130 -8.37 -8.58 -12.34
CA HIS A 130 -7.04 -8.45 -12.92
C HIS A 130 -6.74 -9.61 -13.86
N HIS A 131 -6.02 -9.31 -14.93
CA HIS A 131 -5.44 -10.29 -15.84
C HIS A 131 -4.06 -9.85 -16.29
N MET A 132 -3.08 -10.73 -16.15
CA MET A 132 -1.75 -10.50 -16.67
C MET A 132 -1.65 -11.08 -18.07
N ARG A 133 -1.36 -10.25 -19.07
CA ARG A 133 -1.16 -10.71 -20.44
C ARG A 133 0.13 -11.54 -20.57
N SER A 134 0.01 -12.66 -21.23
CA SER A 134 1.13 -13.61 -21.40
C SER A 134 2.20 -13.13 -22.40
N ASP A 135 1.90 -12.10 -23.19
CA ASP A 135 2.74 -11.62 -24.30
C ASP A 135 3.66 -10.45 -23.95
N GLY A 136 3.66 -9.96 -22.72
CA GLY A 136 4.50 -8.81 -22.38
C GLY A 136 4.40 -8.32 -20.95
N GLY A 137 3.78 -9.09 -20.08
CA GLY A 137 3.70 -8.71 -18.67
C GLY A 137 2.78 -7.51 -18.38
N LEU A 138 1.89 -7.14 -19.32
CA LEU A 138 0.96 -6.06 -19.11
C LEU A 138 -0.13 -6.48 -18.13
N ASN A 139 -0.27 -5.74 -17.04
CA ASN A 139 -1.34 -5.93 -16.07
C ASN A 139 -2.59 -5.17 -16.53
N VAL A 140 -3.63 -5.90 -16.89
CA VAL A 140 -4.93 -5.35 -17.31
C VAL A 140 -5.91 -5.49 -16.16
N VAL A 141 -6.60 -4.42 -15.83
CA VAL A 141 -7.55 -4.37 -14.72
C VAL A 141 -8.93 -3.91 -15.18
N GLY A 142 -9.97 -4.55 -14.64
CA GLY A 142 -11.35 -4.08 -14.75
C GLY A 142 -11.67 -3.22 -13.54
N MET A 143 -12.21 -2.04 -13.79
CA MET A 143 -12.51 -1.03 -12.78
C MET A 143 -13.98 -1.06 -12.38
N GLU A 144 -14.32 -0.49 -11.21
CA GLU A 144 -15.70 -0.36 -10.73
C GLU A 144 -16.60 0.47 -11.67
N ASP A 145 -16.03 1.42 -12.40
CA ASP A 145 -16.75 2.24 -13.40
C ASP A 145 -17.07 1.49 -14.71
N GLY A 146 -16.72 0.19 -14.78
CA GLY A 146 -16.92 -0.65 -15.96
C GLY A 146 -15.84 -0.47 -17.05
N THR A 147 -14.82 0.34 -16.82
CA THR A 147 -13.71 0.50 -17.77
C THR A 147 -12.65 -0.57 -17.60
N ILE A 148 -11.90 -0.80 -18.67
CA ILE A 148 -10.70 -1.67 -18.67
C ILE A 148 -9.48 -0.77 -18.80
N ARG A 149 -8.50 -0.95 -17.93
CA ARG A 149 -7.31 -0.11 -17.86
C ARG A 149 -6.05 -0.96 -17.70
N THR A 150 -4.90 -0.31 -17.85
CA THR A 150 -3.60 -0.91 -17.56
C THR A 150 -3.13 -0.42 -16.20
N LEU A 151 -2.76 -1.36 -15.33
CA LEU A 151 -2.05 -1.06 -14.10
C LEU A 151 -0.55 -1.14 -14.38
N SER A 152 0.17 -0.04 -14.19
CA SER A 152 1.62 0.02 -14.34
C SER A 152 2.22 0.90 -13.26
N PHE A 153 3.32 0.45 -12.69
CA PHE A 153 4.08 1.21 -11.68
C PHE A 153 5.09 2.19 -12.30
N ASP A 154 5.23 2.16 -13.61
CA ASP A 154 5.98 3.17 -14.35
C ASP A 154 5.19 4.48 -14.54
N ASN A 155 3.87 4.43 -14.34
CA ASN A 155 3.02 5.60 -14.37
C ASN A 155 3.06 6.32 -13.02
N LEU A 156 3.33 7.62 -13.07
CA LEU A 156 3.38 8.50 -11.89
C LEU A 156 2.10 9.32 -11.74
N ASP A 157 1.08 8.99 -12.50
CA ASP A 157 -0.26 9.57 -12.38
C ASP A 157 -1.33 8.48 -12.28
N ASP A 158 -2.45 8.85 -11.70
CA ASP A 158 -3.66 8.04 -11.63
C ASP A 158 -4.72 8.69 -12.50
N LEU A 159 -4.91 8.11 -13.72
CA LEU A 159 -5.88 8.60 -14.69
C LEU A 159 -5.66 10.06 -15.12
N GLY A 160 -4.41 10.50 -15.21
CA GLY A 160 -4.04 11.86 -15.52
C GLY A 160 -4.03 12.81 -14.33
N SER A 161 -4.33 12.30 -13.12
CA SER A 161 -4.21 13.05 -11.87
C SER A 161 -2.92 12.66 -11.16
N PRO A 162 -2.12 13.61 -10.64
CA PRO A 162 -0.91 13.29 -9.90
C PRO A 162 -1.22 12.42 -8.67
N ILE A 163 -0.43 11.36 -8.46
CA ILE A 163 -0.52 10.54 -7.26
C ILE A 163 0.04 11.34 -6.09
N VAL A 164 -0.79 11.56 -5.07
CA VAL A 164 -0.35 12.21 -3.84
C VAL A 164 0.33 11.18 -2.94
N ALA A 165 1.63 11.36 -2.74
CA ALA A 165 2.37 10.62 -1.74
C ALA A 165 2.38 11.40 -0.42
N TYR A 166 2.25 10.70 0.71
CA TYR A 166 2.48 11.30 1.99
C TYR A 166 3.11 10.34 3.01
N VAL A 167 3.78 10.92 3.97
CA VAL A 167 4.32 10.23 5.15
C VAL A 167 3.95 11.02 6.39
N SER A 168 3.43 10.36 7.41
CA SER A 168 3.14 11.00 8.68
C SER A 168 3.93 10.34 9.81
N THR A 169 4.32 11.15 10.82
CA THR A 169 4.89 10.65 12.05
C THR A 169 3.78 10.31 13.05
N GLY A 170 4.10 9.56 14.09
CA GLY A 170 3.32 9.61 15.32
C GLY A 170 3.48 10.96 16.00
N PHE A 171 2.79 11.17 17.13
CA PHE A 171 3.04 12.33 17.97
C PHE A 171 4.43 12.23 18.61
N LEU A 172 5.26 13.23 18.32
CA LEU A 172 6.62 13.32 18.84
C LEU A 172 6.64 14.20 20.08
N ASP A 173 6.81 13.61 21.24
CA ASP A 173 6.94 14.29 22.54
C ASP A 173 8.41 14.48 22.96
N ARG A 174 9.35 13.85 22.23
CA ARG A 174 10.78 13.88 22.53
C ARG A 174 11.09 13.44 23.97
N LYS A 175 10.27 12.54 24.52
CA LYS A 175 10.37 12.00 25.89
C LYS A 175 10.26 13.08 26.98
N SER A 176 9.52 14.15 26.72
CA SER A 176 9.33 15.25 27.66
C SER A 176 7.99 15.96 27.43
N ASP A 177 7.24 16.20 28.48
CA ASP A 177 6.00 16.98 28.45
C ASP A 177 6.24 18.51 28.51
N ASN A 178 7.50 18.93 28.53
CA ASN A 178 7.82 20.37 28.52
C ASN A 178 7.46 21.01 27.18
N LEU A 179 7.20 22.30 27.20
CA LEU A 179 7.05 23.12 26.01
C LEU A 179 8.36 23.15 25.23
N LYS A 180 8.26 22.96 23.92
CA LYS A 180 9.38 22.97 22.98
C LYS A 180 9.14 24.06 21.95
N LEU A 181 10.19 24.77 21.59
CA LEU A 181 10.16 25.76 20.50
C LEU A 181 10.71 25.08 19.25
N SER A 182 9.89 24.90 18.22
CA SER A 182 10.38 24.47 16.92
C SER A 182 11.08 25.62 16.22
N GLN A 183 12.40 25.64 16.24
CA GLN A 183 13.20 26.70 15.62
C GLN A 183 13.23 26.53 14.09
N ALA A 184 13.52 25.34 13.62
CA ALA A 184 13.48 25.03 12.21
C ALA A 184 13.17 23.56 11.93
N VAL A 185 12.46 23.33 10.82
CA VAL A 185 12.33 22.02 10.18
C VAL A 185 13.00 22.08 8.81
N ARG A 186 13.92 21.16 8.60
CA ARG A 186 14.67 21.06 7.36
C ARG A 186 14.32 19.76 6.66
N LEU A 187 13.92 19.89 5.39
CA LEU A 187 13.55 18.78 4.51
C LEU A 187 14.58 18.68 3.39
N THR A 188 15.04 17.48 3.12
CA THR A 188 15.93 17.20 1.99
C THR A 188 15.21 16.25 1.05
N PHE A 189 15.05 16.64 -0.18
CA PHE A 189 14.44 15.83 -1.23
C PHE A 189 15.50 15.36 -2.23
N LYS A 190 15.14 14.32 -2.97
CA LYS A 190 15.87 13.86 -4.15
C LYS A 190 14.89 13.80 -5.31
N ARG A 191 15.29 14.32 -6.47
CA ARG A 191 14.54 14.27 -7.72
C ARG A 191 15.20 13.31 -8.70
N THR A 192 14.42 12.69 -9.56
CA THR A 192 14.95 11.86 -10.66
C THR A 192 15.16 12.67 -11.93
N VAL A 193 14.35 13.70 -12.12
CA VAL A 193 14.41 14.66 -13.25
C VAL A 193 14.07 16.06 -12.76
N ALA A 194 14.30 17.07 -13.60
CA ALA A 194 13.83 18.43 -13.31
C ALA A 194 12.31 18.46 -13.19
N LEU A 195 11.81 19.18 -12.19
CA LEU A 195 10.36 19.29 -11.94
C LEU A 195 9.66 19.94 -13.13
N SER A 196 8.53 19.38 -13.50
CA SER A 196 7.56 20.02 -14.37
C SER A 196 6.69 21.01 -13.56
N ALA A 197 6.12 21.99 -14.23
CA ALA A 197 5.16 22.89 -13.59
C ALA A 197 3.97 22.09 -13.01
N GLY A 198 3.55 22.44 -11.79
CA GLY A 198 2.38 21.82 -11.13
C GLY A 198 2.72 20.84 -10.00
N VAL A 199 3.98 20.64 -9.68
CA VAL A 199 4.36 19.88 -8.48
C VAL A 199 4.13 20.73 -7.25
N SER A 200 3.32 20.19 -6.33
CA SER A 200 3.06 20.80 -5.03
C SER A 200 3.56 19.89 -3.92
N ALA A 201 4.23 20.46 -2.96
CA ALA A 201 4.63 19.76 -1.75
C ALA A 201 4.26 20.58 -0.52
N TYR A 202 3.89 19.89 0.56
CA TYR A 202 3.43 20.52 1.79
C TYR A 202 4.05 19.84 2.99
N ILE A 203 4.34 20.64 4.01
CA ILE A 203 4.53 20.15 5.36
C ILE A 203 3.32 20.55 6.20
N ASP A 204 2.67 19.57 6.78
CA ASP A 204 1.55 19.77 7.67
C ASP A 204 1.97 19.42 9.09
N TYR A 205 1.40 20.11 10.08
CA TYR A 205 1.57 19.74 11.47
C TYR A 205 0.30 19.99 12.28
N ARG A 206 0.15 19.25 13.38
CA ARG A 206 -0.87 19.46 14.40
C ARG A 206 -0.33 19.05 15.77
N ASP A 207 -0.87 19.67 16.81
CA ASP A 207 -0.41 19.47 18.19
C ASP A 207 -1.36 18.59 19.02
N SER A 208 -2.57 18.33 18.50
CA SER A 208 -3.55 17.38 19.02
C SER A 208 -4.22 16.59 17.89
N LEU A 209 -4.84 15.44 18.22
CA LEU A 209 -5.68 14.68 17.27
C LEU A 209 -6.94 15.45 16.87
N ASP A 210 -7.44 16.30 17.78
CA ASP A 210 -8.65 17.10 17.56
C ASP A 210 -8.38 18.40 16.81
N ASP A 211 -7.09 18.75 16.62
CA ASP A 211 -6.70 19.93 15.86
C ASP A 211 -6.71 19.67 14.36
N ASP A 212 -7.13 20.66 13.60
CA ASP A 212 -6.94 20.68 12.15
C ASP A 212 -5.44 20.72 11.78
N TRP A 213 -5.12 20.20 10.60
CA TRP A 213 -3.78 20.31 10.09
C TRP A 213 -3.45 21.74 9.66
N THR A 214 -2.35 22.28 10.18
CA THR A 214 -1.75 23.50 9.65
C THR A 214 -0.83 23.13 8.49
N SER A 215 -1.11 23.62 7.29
CA SER A 215 -0.37 23.31 6.06
C SER A 215 0.54 24.46 5.65
N LEU A 216 1.78 24.16 5.32
CA LEU A 216 2.75 25.08 4.74
C LEU A 216 3.22 24.53 3.40
N GLU A 217 3.12 25.33 2.37
CA GLU A 217 3.60 24.97 1.04
C GLU A 217 5.13 24.95 0.99
N ILE A 218 5.67 23.96 0.30
CA ILE A 218 7.11 23.78 0.09
C ILE A 218 7.46 24.30 -1.30
N ASP A 219 8.25 25.37 -1.37
CA ASP A 219 8.86 25.81 -2.62
C ASP A 219 10.05 24.91 -2.93
N LEU A 220 9.91 24.09 -3.97
CA LEU A 220 10.95 23.16 -4.41
C LEU A 220 11.91 23.78 -5.45
N GLY A 221 11.74 25.05 -5.82
CA GLY A 221 12.59 25.73 -6.79
C GLY A 221 12.52 25.06 -8.17
N VAL A 222 11.52 25.37 -8.96
CA VAL A 222 11.21 24.67 -10.23
C VAL A 222 12.33 24.81 -11.28
N ASP A 223 13.13 25.87 -11.21
CA ASP A 223 14.01 26.30 -12.32
C ASP A 223 15.51 26.14 -12.06
N ASP A 224 15.95 25.67 -10.91
CA ASP A 224 17.36 25.69 -10.54
C ASP A 224 18.17 24.44 -10.96
N GLY A 225 17.49 23.41 -11.49
CA GLY A 225 18.14 22.15 -11.87
C GLY A 225 18.71 21.33 -10.70
N ASP A 226 18.49 21.76 -9.45
CA ASP A 226 18.97 21.05 -8.27
C ASP A 226 18.20 19.75 -8.10
N LEU A 227 18.91 18.63 -8.17
CA LEU A 227 18.34 17.30 -7.96
C LEU A 227 18.20 16.93 -6.48
N ASN A 228 18.70 17.76 -5.57
CA ASN A 228 18.64 17.50 -4.12
C ASN A 228 18.19 18.76 -3.35
N PRO A 229 17.00 19.29 -3.62
CA PRO A 229 16.56 20.52 -3.00
C PRO A 229 16.43 20.36 -1.48
N VAL A 230 16.85 21.41 -0.77
CA VAL A 230 16.74 21.49 0.68
C VAL A 230 15.86 22.68 1.03
N VAL A 231 14.78 22.41 1.75
CA VAL A 231 13.82 23.44 2.18
C VAL A 231 13.85 23.53 3.70
N GLU A 232 13.81 24.74 4.22
CA GLU A 232 13.83 25.02 5.66
C GLU A 232 12.69 25.94 6.06
N PHE A 233 11.86 25.47 6.99
CA PHE A 233 10.82 26.25 7.65
C PHE A 233 11.30 26.68 9.02
N ARG A 234 11.10 27.93 9.37
CA ARG A 234 11.51 28.49 10.65
C ARG A 234 10.32 29.00 11.46
N SER A 235 10.50 29.09 12.79
CA SER A 235 9.55 29.70 13.70
C SER A 235 8.17 29.01 13.69
N LEU A 236 8.15 27.69 13.75
CA LEU A 236 6.93 26.88 13.69
C LEU A 236 6.18 26.79 15.03
N GLY A 237 6.49 27.72 15.93
CA GLY A 237 5.76 27.88 17.19
C GLY A 237 6.20 26.94 18.30
N VAL A 238 5.40 26.93 19.38
CA VAL A 238 5.68 26.20 20.62
C VAL A 238 4.68 25.07 20.76
N TYR A 239 5.13 23.89 21.15
CA TYR A 239 4.28 22.72 21.32
C TYR A 239 4.79 21.82 22.47
N ARG A 240 3.94 20.91 22.97
CA ARG A 240 4.35 19.83 23.88
C ARG A 240 4.63 18.55 23.12
N ARG A 241 3.71 18.19 22.23
CA ARG A 241 3.82 17.07 21.30
C ARG A 241 3.31 17.54 19.94
N ARG A 242 3.91 17.05 18.88
CA ARG A 242 3.55 17.43 17.50
C ARG A 242 3.58 16.24 16.60
N GLN A 243 2.59 16.15 15.73
CA GLN A 243 2.56 15.22 14.62
C GLN A 243 2.89 15.97 13.33
N TRP A 244 3.75 15.40 12.53
CA TRP A 244 4.11 15.92 11.22
C TRP A 244 3.52 15.05 10.14
N ARG A 245 3.13 15.67 8.99
CA ARG A 245 2.76 15.01 7.75
C ARG A 245 3.43 15.74 6.59
N PHE A 246 4.09 15.00 5.72
CA PHE A 246 4.71 15.50 4.50
C PHE A 246 3.92 14.97 3.33
N ARG A 247 3.41 15.84 2.46
CA ARG A 247 2.62 15.50 1.28
C ARG A 247 3.26 16.08 0.05
N TRP A 248 3.28 15.32 -1.03
CA TRP A 248 3.72 15.82 -2.33
C TRP A 248 2.99 15.07 -3.44
N ASN A 249 2.84 15.75 -4.59
CA ASN A 249 2.34 15.20 -5.82
C ASN A 249 3.39 15.43 -6.89
N ASP A 250 4.06 14.40 -7.35
CA ASP A 250 5.11 14.55 -8.36
C ASP A 250 5.03 13.45 -9.39
N GLN A 251 4.81 13.84 -10.64
CA GLN A 251 4.90 12.95 -11.80
C GLN A 251 6.36 12.66 -12.20
N ALA A 252 7.33 13.34 -11.60
CA ALA A 252 8.75 13.25 -11.96
C ALA A 252 9.60 12.45 -10.96
N GLY A 253 9.00 11.83 -9.96
CA GLY A 253 9.70 11.02 -8.95
C GLY A 253 10.45 11.85 -7.91
N LEU A 254 9.70 12.54 -7.05
CA LEU A 254 10.21 13.24 -5.88
C LEU A 254 10.23 12.30 -4.66
N PHE A 255 11.37 12.23 -4.00
CA PHE A 255 11.55 11.41 -2.80
C PHE A 255 11.97 12.27 -1.62
N LEU A 256 11.26 12.16 -0.50
CA LEU A 256 11.73 12.72 0.77
C LEU A 256 12.84 11.81 1.33
N VAL A 257 14.07 12.35 1.36
CA VAL A 257 15.26 11.61 1.82
C VAL A 257 15.45 11.76 3.32
N ARG A 258 15.21 12.98 3.82
CA ARG A 258 15.45 13.30 5.22
C ARG A 258 14.53 14.42 5.70
N ALA A 259 14.02 14.27 6.90
CA ALA A 259 13.41 15.36 7.67
C ALA A 259 14.15 15.50 9.01
N SER A 260 14.46 16.72 9.42
CA SER A 260 15.08 16.99 10.71
C SER A 260 14.49 18.25 11.31
N GLU A 261 14.30 18.25 12.63
CA GLU A 261 13.81 19.38 13.40
C GLU A 261 14.86 19.83 14.41
N SER A 262 15.06 21.14 14.54
CA SER A 262 15.91 21.77 15.54
C SER A 262 15.06 22.52 16.59
N PHE A 263 15.56 22.56 17.80
CA PHE A 263 14.92 23.16 18.98
C PHE A 263 15.77 24.28 19.57
#